data_31e2ef85ae1549106733574c9f410ef9
#
_entry.id   31e2ef85ae1549106733574c9f410ef9
#
_cell.length_a   1.000
_cell.length_b   1.000
_cell.length_c   1.000
_cell.angle_alpha   90.00
_cell.angle_beta   90.00
_cell.angle_gamma   90.00
#
_symmetry.space_group_name_H-M   'P 1'
#
loop_
_entity.id
_entity.type
_entity.pdbx_description
1 polymer ?
#
loop_
_entity_poly.entity_id
_entity_poly.type
_entity_poly.pdbx_seq_one_letter_code
_entity_poly.pdbx_strand_id
1 'polypeptide(L)'
;MPLKDSKKKLLVVEDDKGLQSQLRWAFDDFEVTITGDRADAINQVRRIEPNVVLLDLGLPPDPGGATEGLATLSEILSLTPETKVIILTGNDNRANAIKSIALGAYDFHQKPADPQMLALLVDRAYHVNTLELENRRLQNLNQNMPLKGIITASAPMLEVCRTIEKIAPSDITTLVLGASGTGKELCARALHELSPRANHALMVINCAAIPPNLLESELFGYEKGAFTGAVKQTPGKIEYADKGTLFLDEIGDLPMELQPKLLRFLQERVIERIGGRKEIPVDVRIVCATHRNLKDLISKGLFREDLYYRISEMVLDVPMLNEREGDILLLAKSFLNQWTKEYSSSAKYFSAEAMAAMEAFDWPGNVRELESRVKRGVIMADGSQVTAEGLNLASSDDKPKPLSLKVVREAAENTAVARAMGQNNGNISEAANALGVSRPTLYKVLERMGIKH
;
A
#
# COMPACT_ATOMS: atom_id res chain seq x y z
N MET A 1 -3.66 -12.65 -7.07
CA MET A 1 -4.74 -13.60 -7.37
C MET A 1 -6.05 -12.84 -7.27
N PRO A 2 -6.92 -12.84 -8.29
CA PRO A 2 -8.27 -12.34 -8.10
C PRO A 2 -8.91 -13.17 -7.00
N LEU A 3 -9.53 -12.51 -6.03
CA LEU A 3 -10.37 -13.15 -5.03
C LEU A 3 -11.31 -14.09 -5.79
N LYS A 4 -11.16 -15.41 -5.62
CA LYS A 4 -12.17 -16.38 -6.02
C LYS A 4 -13.51 -15.81 -5.59
N ASP A 5 -14.50 -15.81 -6.49
CA ASP A 5 -15.90 -15.55 -6.19
C ASP A 5 -16.30 -16.33 -4.92
N SER A 6 -16.12 -15.71 -3.77
CA SER A 6 -16.71 -16.20 -2.53
C SER A 6 -18.20 -15.89 -2.68
N LYS A 7 -19.01 -16.92 -2.93
CA LYS A 7 -20.45 -16.79 -2.97
C LYS A 7 -20.93 -15.99 -1.77
N LYS A 8 -21.83 -15.05 -1.99
CA LYS A 8 -22.49 -14.26 -0.94
C LYS A 8 -23.16 -15.21 0.06
N LYS A 9 -22.81 -15.18 1.34
CA LYS A 9 -23.33 -16.13 2.33
C LYS A 9 -24.52 -15.56 3.08
N LEU A 10 -25.64 -16.26 3.05
CA LEU A 10 -26.88 -15.92 3.74
C LEU A 10 -27.26 -17.04 4.70
N LEU A 11 -27.47 -16.74 5.98
CA LEU A 11 -28.06 -17.66 6.94
C LEU A 11 -29.53 -17.29 7.17
N VAL A 12 -30.40 -18.27 7.07
CA VAL A 12 -31.84 -18.14 7.36
C VAL A 12 -32.15 -18.96 8.60
N VAL A 13 -32.66 -18.30 9.63
CA VAL A 13 -33.08 -18.92 10.90
C VAL A 13 -34.60 -18.83 11.00
N GLU A 14 -35.30 -19.92 10.71
CA GLU A 14 -36.75 -19.99 10.59
C GLU A 14 -37.19 -21.41 10.94
N ASP A 15 -38.20 -21.59 11.78
CA ASP A 15 -38.70 -22.91 12.20
C ASP A 15 -39.79 -23.47 11.27
N ASP A 16 -40.51 -22.62 10.54
CA ASP A 16 -41.53 -23.03 9.56
C ASP A 16 -40.89 -23.61 8.30
N LYS A 17 -41.09 -24.93 8.09
CA LYS A 17 -40.55 -25.66 6.93
C LYS A 17 -41.12 -25.17 5.58
N GLY A 18 -42.34 -24.62 5.56
CA GLY A 18 -42.93 -24.04 4.35
C GLY A 18 -42.18 -22.78 3.94
N LEU A 19 -41.94 -21.89 4.89
CA LEU A 19 -41.22 -20.63 4.68
C LEU A 19 -39.75 -20.90 4.39
N GLN A 20 -39.11 -21.87 5.06
CA GLN A 20 -37.75 -22.31 4.74
C GLN A 20 -37.58 -22.69 3.27
N SER A 21 -38.54 -23.48 2.74
CA SER A 21 -38.55 -23.93 1.33
C SER A 21 -38.69 -22.73 0.39
N GLN A 22 -39.56 -21.79 0.70
CA GLN A 22 -39.80 -20.59 -0.09
C GLN A 22 -38.57 -19.68 -0.10
N LEU A 23 -37.95 -19.43 1.04
CA LEU A 23 -36.76 -18.57 1.19
C LEU A 23 -35.53 -19.17 0.51
N ARG A 24 -35.42 -20.52 0.45
CA ARG A 24 -34.27 -21.16 -0.24
C ARG A 24 -34.21 -20.80 -1.72
N TRP A 25 -35.35 -20.63 -2.39
CA TRP A 25 -35.43 -20.30 -3.82
C TRP A 25 -35.49 -18.79 -4.11
N ALA A 26 -35.60 -17.96 -3.08
CA ALA A 26 -35.73 -16.51 -3.24
C ALA A 26 -34.38 -15.79 -3.42
N PHE A 27 -33.24 -16.47 -3.20
CA PHE A 27 -31.92 -15.85 -3.17
C PHE A 27 -30.92 -16.61 -4.04
N ASP A 28 -31.10 -16.57 -5.36
CA ASP A 28 -30.26 -17.30 -6.33
C ASP A 28 -28.77 -16.89 -6.31
N ASP A 29 -28.49 -15.64 -5.97
CA ASP A 29 -27.13 -15.09 -5.90
C ASP A 29 -26.38 -15.42 -4.60
N PHE A 30 -27.05 -16.06 -3.63
CA PHE A 30 -26.51 -16.36 -2.32
C PHE A 30 -26.31 -17.86 -2.09
N GLU A 31 -25.28 -18.20 -1.33
CA GLU A 31 -25.18 -19.52 -0.71
C GLU A 31 -26.01 -19.52 0.56
N VAL A 32 -27.25 -20.07 0.46
CA VAL A 32 -28.23 -20.04 1.54
C VAL A 32 -28.05 -21.26 2.45
N THR A 33 -27.78 -21.01 3.73
CA THR A 33 -27.82 -22.01 4.81
C THR A 33 -29.09 -21.78 5.63
N ILE A 34 -29.82 -22.83 5.97
CA ILE A 34 -31.08 -22.75 6.70
C ILE A 34 -30.98 -23.54 8.01
N THR A 35 -31.47 -22.96 9.10
CA THR A 35 -31.54 -23.55 10.44
C THR A 35 -32.91 -23.29 11.06
N GLY A 36 -33.36 -24.14 11.98
CA GLY A 36 -34.65 -24.03 12.62
C GLY A 36 -34.68 -23.65 14.08
N ASP A 37 -33.50 -23.53 14.72
CA ASP A 37 -33.40 -23.22 16.13
C ASP A 37 -32.10 -22.41 16.43
N ARG A 38 -32.03 -21.86 17.66
CA ARG A 38 -30.92 -21.05 18.12
C ARG A 38 -29.60 -21.78 18.14
N ALA A 39 -29.57 -23.02 18.66
CA ALA A 39 -28.31 -23.75 18.87
C ALA A 39 -27.63 -24.05 17.54
N ASP A 40 -28.40 -24.48 16.53
CA ASP A 40 -27.89 -24.73 15.18
C ASP A 40 -27.51 -23.42 14.48
N ALA A 41 -28.33 -22.35 14.63
CA ALA A 41 -28.01 -21.03 14.11
C ALA A 41 -26.64 -20.53 14.57
N ILE A 42 -26.35 -20.61 15.87
CA ILE A 42 -25.06 -20.16 16.43
C ILE A 42 -23.90 -21.04 15.93
N ASN A 43 -24.10 -22.35 15.81
CA ASN A 43 -23.11 -23.25 15.24
C ASN A 43 -22.79 -22.89 13.78
N GLN A 44 -23.82 -22.58 12.98
CA GLN A 44 -23.62 -22.17 11.60
C GLN A 44 -22.95 -20.80 11.49
N VAL A 45 -23.31 -19.81 12.31
CA VAL A 45 -22.63 -18.50 12.36
C VAL A 45 -21.13 -18.66 12.54
N ARG A 46 -20.69 -19.49 13.51
CA ARG A 46 -19.28 -19.77 13.76
C ARG A 46 -18.57 -20.48 12.60
N ARG A 47 -19.32 -21.35 11.86
CA ARG A 47 -18.74 -22.16 10.78
C ARG A 47 -18.62 -21.41 9.46
N ILE A 48 -19.64 -20.62 9.09
CA ILE A 48 -19.71 -20.01 7.76
C ILE A 48 -19.44 -18.52 7.77
N GLU A 49 -19.50 -17.85 8.92
CA GLU A 49 -19.37 -16.39 9.07
C GLU A 49 -20.22 -15.65 8.03
N PRO A 50 -21.59 -15.70 8.15
CA PRO A 50 -22.47 -15.17 7.13
C PRO A 50 -22.42 -13.65 7.06
N ASN A 51 -22.50 -13.09 5.85
CA ASN A 51 -22.59 -11.65 5.65
C ASN A 51 -23.93 -11.07 6.13
N VAL A 52 -25.01 -11.83 5.89
CA VAL A 52 -26.39 -11.46 6.25
C VAL A 52 -27.07 -12.64 6.92
N VAL A 53 -27.90 -12.34 7.94
CA VAL A 53 -28.77 -13.31 8.60
C VAL A 53 -30.21 -12.82 8.51
N LEU A 54 -31.11 -13.68 8.03
CA LEU A 54 -32.55 -13.51 8.21
C LEU A 54 -32.95 -14.30 9.47
N LEU A 55 -33.53 -13.64 10.44
CA LEU A 55 -33.82 -14.23 11.76
C LEU A 55 -35.30 -14.06 12.11
N ASP A 56 -36.00 -15.18 12.26
CA ASP A 56 -37.31 -15.15 12.90
C ASP A 56 -37.20 -14.93 14.41
N LEU A 57 -38.15 -14.18 14.97
CA LEU A 57 -38.22 -13.97 16.41
C LEU A 57 -38.94 -15.15 17.13
N GLY A 58 -39.87 -15.81 16.45
CA GLY A 58 -40.67 -16.91 17.01
C GLY A 58 -39.97 -18.27 16.94
N LEU A 59 -38.78 -18.40 17.54
CA LEU A 59 -38.02 -19.65 17.54
C LEU A 59 -38.42 -20.60 18.70
N PRO A 60 -38.33 -21.94 18.50
CA PRO A 60 -38.51 -22.89 19.59
C PRO A 60 -37.51 -22.63 20.73
N PRO A 61 -37.90 -22.79 22.02
CA PRO A 61 -39.18 -23.33 22.55
C PRO A 61 -40.30 -22.31 22.72
N ASP A 62 -40.15 -21.05 22.26
CA ASP A 62 -41.13 -19.95 22.37
C ASP A 62 -41.65 -19.45 21.01
N PRO A 63 -42.37 -20.28 20.20
CA PRO A 63 -42.78 -19.90 18.85
C PRO A 63 -43.78 -18.72 18.77
N GLY A 64 -44.50 -18.47 19.86
CA GLY A 64 -45.42 -17.33 19.97
C GLY A 64 -44.85 -16.07 20.57
N GLY A 65 -43.61 -16.15 21.06
CA GLY A 65 -42.89 -15.07 21.70
C GLY A 65 -41.75 -14.50 20.87
N ALA A 66 -40.85 -13.78 21.52
CA ALA A 66 -39.68 -13.20 20.87
C ALA A 66 -38.38 -13.45 21.70
N THR A 67 -38.49 -14.19 22.80
CA THR A 67 -37.41 -14.32 23.80
C THR A 67 -36.20 -15.00 23.17
N GLU A 68 -36.40 -16.14 22.47
CA GLU A 68 -35.33 -16.89 21.83
C GLU A 68 -34.75 -16.14 20.61
N GLY A 69 -35.57 -15.53 19.77
CA GLY A 69 -35.10 -14.74 18.63
C GLY A 69 -34.24 -13.56 19.04
N LEU A 70 -34.65 -12.80 20.09
CA LEU A 70 -33.86 -11.68 20.62
C LEU A 70 -32.54 -12.15 21.27
N ALA A 71 -32.57 -13.30 21.96
CA ALA A 71 -31.36 -13.90 22.52
C ALA A 71 -30.41 -14.37 21.41
N THR A 72 -30.94 -14.97 20.33
CA THR A 72 -30.18 -15.37 19.14
C THR A 72 -29.54 -14.14 18.46
N LEU A 73 -30.29 -13.05 18.29
CA LEU A 73 -29.76 -11.79 17.74
C LEU A 73 -28.56 -11.30 18.55
N SER A 74 -28.71 -11.20 19.87
CA SER A 74 -27.65 -10.70 20.76
C SER A 74 -26.40 -11.58 20.71
N GLU A 75 -26.56 -12.89 20.63
CA GLU A 75 -25.46 -13.84 20.54
C GLU A 75 -24.76 -13.78 19.16
N ILE A 76 -25.50 -13.70 18.06
CA ILE A 76 -24.93 -13.50 16.72
C ILE A 76 -24.10 -12.23 16.67
N LEU A 77 -24.63 -11.09 17.13
CA LEU A 77 -23.91 -9.81 17.10
C LEU A 77 -22.70 -9.79 18.05
N SER A 78 -22.71 -10.58 19.12
CA SER A 78 -21.53 -10.74 19.99
C SER A 78 -20.41 -11.55 19.34
N LEU A 79 -20.75 -12.56 18.52
CA LEU A 79 -19.80 -13.42 17.83
C LEU A 79 -19.28 -12.78 16.54
N THR A 80 -20.17 -12.16 15.76
CA THR A 80 -19.89 -11.55 14.47
C THR A 80 -20.54 -10.17 14.38
N PRO A 81 -19.93 -9.11 14.98
CA PRO A 81 -20.50 -7.77 15.01
C PRO A 81 -20.76 -7.15 13.63
N GLU A 82 -20.08 -7.67 12.61
CA GLU A 82 -20.19 -7.18 11.22
C GLU A 82 -21.43 -7.72 10.51
N THR A 83 -21.90 -8.90 10.91
CA THR A 83 -23.04 -9.57 10.26
C THR A 83 -24.29 -8.70 10.33
N LYS A 84 -24.96 -8.49 9.20
CA LYS A 84 -26.22 -7.74 9.15
C LYS A 84 -27.39 -8.67 9.42
N VAL A 85 -28.07 -8.47 10.54
CA VAL A 85 -29.22 -9.28 10.93
C VAL A 85 -30.51 -8.55 10.57
N ILE A 86 -31.32 -9.15 9.72
CA ILE A 86 -32.68 -8.69 9.35
C ILE A 86 -33.66 -9.57 10.08
N ILE A 87 -34.56 -8.93 10.85
CA ILE A 87 -35.56 -9.64 11.64
C ILE A 87 -36.84 -9.87 10.82
N LEU A 88 -37.35 -11.09 10.86
CA LEU A 88 -38.68 -11.42 10.38
C LEU A 88 -39.65 -11.48 11.56
N THR A 89 -40.74 -10.73 11.52
CA THR A 89 -41.69 -10.61 12.67
C THR A 89 -43.13 -10.72 12.19
N GLY A 90 -44.01 -11.33 13.00
CA GLY A 90 -45.44 -11.38 12.76
C GLY A 90 -46.15 -10.05 12.98
N ASN A 91 -47.43 -9.96 12.59
CA ASN A 91 -48.22 -8.72 12.47
C ASN A 91 -48.40 -7.99 13.81
N ASP A 92 -48.40 -8.70 14.95
CA ASP A 92 -48.78 -8.12 16.28
C ASP A 92 -47.57 -7.68 17.12
N ASN A 93 -46.33 -7.72 16.59
CA ASN A 93 -45.09 -7.56 17.42
C ASN A 93 -44.25 -6.32 17.11
N ARG A 94 -44.90 -5.17 16.84
CA ARG A 94 -44.18 -3.90 16.58
C ARG A 94 -43.21 -3.49 17.71
N ALA A 95 -43.55 -3.82 18.96
CA ALA A 95 -42.70 -3.54 20.11
C ALA A 95 -41.40 -4.37 20.08
N ASN A 96 -41.46 -5.66 19.62
CA ASN A 96 -40.30 -6.52 19.51
C ASN A 96 -39.43 -6.15 18.33
N ALA A 97 -40.00 -5.65 17.22
CA ALA A 97 -39.24 -5.09 16.11
C ALA A 97 -38.42 -3.86 16.53
N ILE A 98 -38.99 -2.92 17.27
CA ILE A 98 -38.27 -1.76 17.82
C ILE A 98 -37.17 -2.21 18.78
N LYS A 99 -37.44 -3.19 19.63
CA LYS A 99 -36.46 -3.75 20.57
C LYS A 99 -35.29 -4.41 19.86
N SER A 100 -35.55 -5.14 18.74
CA SER A 100 -34.49 -5.76 17.97
C SER A 100 -33.56 -4.75 17.31
N ILE A 101 -34.10 -3.62 16.80
CA ILE A 101 -33.28 -2.52 16.28
C ILE A 101 -32.42 -1.91 17.39
N ALA A 102 -32.99 -1.69 18.60
CA ALA A 102 -32.23 -1.20 19.75
C ALA A 102 -31.10 -2.16 20.18
N LEU A 103 -31.25 -3.47 19.94
CA LEU A 103 -30.23 -4.49 20.19
C LEU A 103 -29.19 -4.62 19.06
N GLY A 104 -29.35 -3.87 17.95
CA GLY A 104 -28.37 -3.81 16.87
C GLY A 104 -28.79 -4.57 15.59
N ALA A 105 -30.04 -4.99 15.46
CA ALA A 105 -30.52 -5.53 14.17
C ALA A 105 -30.41 -4.46 13.08
N TYR A 106 -30.02 -4.88 11.88
CA TYR A 106 -29.86 -3.99 10.72
C TYR A 106 -31.19 -3.43 10.23
N ASP A 107 -32.21 -4.29 10.15
CA ASP A 107 -33.56 -3.92 9.72
C ASP A 107 -34.57 -4.98 10.21
N PHE A 108 -35.87 -4.73 10.04
CA PHE A 108 -36.89 -5.73 10.27
C PHE A 108 -37.92 -5.75 9.12
N HIS A 109 -38.54 -6.90 8.87
CA HIS A 109 -39.56 -7.05 7.89
C HIS A 109 -40.74 -7.85 8.45
N GLN A 110 -41.94 -7.43 8.11
CA GLN A 110 -43.19 -8.04 8.63
C GLN A 110 -43.63 -9.22 7.79
N LYS A 111 -44.00 -10.32 8.43
CA LYS A 111 -44.61 -11.49 7.78
C LYS A 111 -46.13 -11.19 7.44
N PRO A 112 -46.67 -11.61 6.27
CA PRO A 112 -46.03 -12.39 5.20
C PRO A 112 -45.01 -11.55 4.40
N ALA A 113 -43.82 -12.10 4.19
CA ALA A 113 -42.76 -11.40 3.50
C ALA A 113 -42.90 -11.53 1.98
N ASP A 114 -42.91 -10.40 1.27
CA ASP A 114 -42.76 -10.39 -0.19
C ASP A 114 -41.32 -10.78 -0.55
N PRO A 115 -41.12 -11.89 -1.30
CA PRO A 115 -39.79 -12.36 -1.66
C PRO A 115 -38.97 -11.33 -2.42
N GLN A 116 -39.57 -10.49 -3.27
CA GLN A 116 -38.84 -9.45 -4.03
C GLN A 116 -38.34 -8.33 -3.13
N MET A 117 -39.19 -7.90 -2.20
CA MET A 117 -38.80 -6.88 -1.22
C MET A 117 -37.72 -7.41 -0.27
N LEU A 118 -37.85 -8.68 0.15
CA LEU A 118 -36.86 -9.30 1.02
C LEU A 118 -35.48 -9.47 0.34
N ALA A 119 -35.49 -9.84 -0.95
CA ALA A 119 -34.27 -9.93 -1.75
C ALA A 119 -33.55 -8.58 -1.85
N LEU A 120 -34.29 -7.49 -2.04
CA LEU A 120 -33.74 -6.14 -2.07
C LEU A 120 -33.12 -5.73 -0.72
N LEU A 121 -33.78 -6.07 0.39
CA LEU A 121 -33.26 -5.80 1.74
C LEU A 121 -31.97 -6.59 2.03
N VAL A 122 -31.93 -7.86 1.67
CA VAL A 122 -30.76 -8.72 1.83
C VAL A 122 -29.59 -8.22 0.98
N ASP A 123 -29.83 -7.85 -0.27
CA ASP A 123 -28.76 -7.33 -1.14
C ASP A 123 -28.23 -5.98 -0.62
N ARG A 124 -29.09 -5.08 -0.15
CA ARG A 124 -28.68 -3.82 0.50
C ARG A 124 -27.85 -4.10 1.75
N ALA A 125 -28.27 -5.02 2.61
CA ALA A 125 -27.55 -5.42 3.81
C ALA A 125 -26.18 -6.00 3.49
N TYR A 126 -26.08 -6.83 2.46
CA TYR A 126 -24.83 -7.39 1.96
C TYR A 126 -23.86 -6.29 1.48
N HIS A 127 -24.35 -5.33 0.69
CA HIS A 127 -23.52 -4.22 0.22
C HIS A 127 -22.98 -3.37 1.38
N VAL A 128 -23.80 -3.08 2.38
CA VAL A 128 -23.36 -2.34 3.57
C VAL A 128 -22.32 -3.14 4.36
N ASN A 129 -22.56 -4.45 4.59
CA ASN A 129 -21.57 -5.33 5.22
C ASN A 129 -20.23 -5.30 4.47
N THR A 130 -20.25 -5.45 3.16
CA THR A 130 -19.03 -5.46 2.32
C THR A 130 -18.28 -4.12 2.42
N LEU A 131 -18.99 -2.99 2.35
CA LEU A 131 -18.40 -1.65 2.49
C LEU A 131 -17.81 -1.43 3.88
N GLU A 132 -18.46 -1.89 4.95
CA GLU A 132 -17.93 -1.77 6.31
C GLU A 132 -16.70 -2.66 6.52
N LEU A 133 -16.70 -3.89 6.02
CA LEU A 133 -15.54 -4.78 6.03
C LEU A 133 -14.36 -4.19 5.27
N GLU A 134 -14.62 -3.60 4.09
CA GLU A 134 -13.56 -2.93 3.32
C GLU A 134 -13.07 -1.67 4.03
N ASN A 135 -13.95 -0.88 4.62
CA ASN A 135 -13.58 0.31 5.39
C ASN A 135 -12.74 -0.06 6.63
N ARG A 136 -13.12 -1.10 7.39
CA ARG A 136 -12.30 -1.65 8.48
C ARG A 136 -10.96 -2.18 8.00
N ARG A 137 -10.94 -2.90 6.90
CA ARG A 137 -9.69 -3.37 6.29
C ARG A 137 -8.78 -2.18 5.95
N LEU A 138 -9.34 -1.10 5.40
CA LEU A 138 -8.61 0.13 5.10
C LEU A 138 -8.20 0.89 6.38
N GLN A 139 -9.03 0.92 7.40
CA GLN A 139 -8.71 1.51 8.71
C GLN A 139 -7.66 0.70 9.46
N ASN A 140 -7.73 -0.63 9.41
CA ASN A 140 -6.71 -1.52 9.98
C ASN A 140 -5.37 -1.42 9.23
N LEU A 141 -5.38 -1.17 7.93
CA LEU A 141 -4.17 -0.84 7.17
C LEU A 141 -3.58 0.52 7.61
N ASN A 142 -4.41 1.48 7.99
CA ASN A 142 -3.96 2.77 8.54
C ASN A 142 -3.56 2.69 10.04
N GLN A 143 -4.14 1.77 10.83
CA GLN A 143 -3.78 1.55 12.23
C GLN A 143 -2.58 0.60 12.39
N ASN A 144 -2.29 -0.23 11.39
CA ASN A 144 -1.13 -1.12 11.33
C ASN A 144 0.03 -0.50 10.54
N MET A 145 0.24 0.82 10.61
CA MET A 145 1.58 1.35 10.35
C MET A 145 2.44 0.93 11.53
N PRO A 146 3.32 -0.07 11.39
CA PRO A 146 4.12 -0.54 12.51
C PRO A 146 4.99 0.59 13.09
N LEU A 147 5.34 1.56 12.23
CA LEU A 147 6.04 2.78 12.61
C LEU A 147 5.52 3.96 11.79
N LYS A 148 5.47 5.14 12.40
CA LYS A 148 5.00 6.36 11.73
C LYS A 148 5.78 6.63 10.44
N GLY A 149 5.07 6.67 9.32
CA GLY A 149 5.65 6.89 7.99
C GLY A 149 6.18 5.64 7.28
N ILE A 150 6.23 4.47 7.92
CA ILE A 150 6.61 3.21 7.29
C ILE A 150 5.36 2.38 7.00
N ILE A 151 5.06 2.21 5.71
CA ILE A 151 3.92 1.44 5.22
C ILE A 151 4.43 0.10 4.74
N THR A 152 4.00 -1.00 5.36
CA THR A 152 4.40 -2.35 4.98
C THR A 152 3.40 -3.40 5.47
N ALA A 153 3.29 -4.49 4.72
CA ALA A 153 2.63 -5.73 5.12
C ALA A 153 3.60 -6.92 5.00
N SER A 154 4.80 -6.71 4.47
CA SER A 154 5.78 -7.78 4.24
C SER A 154 6.46 -8.22 5.52
N ALA A 155 6.62 -9.54 5.71
CA ALA A 155 7.24 -10.11 6.89
C ALA A 155 8.69 -9.61 7.13
N PRO A 156 9.57 -9.51 6.11
CA PRO A 156 10.93 -9.00 6.28
C PRO A 156 10.96 -7.55 6.80
N MET A 157 10.10 -6.68 6.26
CA MET A 157 10.09 -5.28 6.69
C MET A 157 9.44 -5.10 8.06
N LEU A 158 8.46 -5.94 8.43
CA LEU A 158 7.90 -5.99 9.79
C LEU A 158 8.96 -6.39 10.83
N GLU A 159 9.88 -7.27 10.49
CA GLU A 159 11.01 -7.62 11.36
C GLU A 159 11.97 -6.45 11.57
N VAL A 160 12.27 -5.68 10.51
CA VAL A 160 13.00 -4.42 10.61
C VAL A 160 12.30 -3.45 11.56
N CYS A 161 10.98 -3.27 11.43
CA CYS A 161 10.20 -2.40 12.31
C CYS A 161 10.28 -2.85 13.78
N ARG A 162 10.10 -4.15 14.06
CA ARG A 162 10.24 -4.71 15.43
C ARG A 162 11.65 -4.49 16.00
N THR A 163 12.67 -4.61 15.17
CA THR A 163 14.05 -4.36 15.57
C THR A 163 14.25 -2.89 15.91
N ILE A 164 13.72 -1.97 15.11
CA ILE A 164 13.74 -0.53 15.39
C ILE A 164 13.09 -0.24 16.75
N GLU A 165 11.89 -0.80 17.04
CA GLU A 165 11.18 -0.63 18.31
C GLU A 165 12.04 -1.09 19.51
N LYS A 166 12.74 -2.20 19.35
CA LYS A 166 13.60 -2.77 20.43
C LYS A 166 14.84 -1.92 20.71
N ILE A 167 15.48 -1.38 19.67
CA ILE A 167 16.76 -0.65 19.83
C ILE A 167 16.57 0.87 19.98
N ALA A 168 15.40 1.41 19.62
CA ALA A 168 15.13 2.84 19.72
C ALA A 168 15.32 3.40 21.14
N PRO A 169 14.95 2.73 22.24
CA PRO A 169 15.18 3.23 23.59
C PRO A 169 16.66 3.29 24.01
N SER A 170 17.56 2.63 23.28
CA SER A 170 19.00 2.64 23.58
C SER A 170 19.75 3.66 22.73
N ASP A 171 20.95 4.07 23.19
CA ASP A 171 21.85 4.96 22.44
C ASP A 171 22.84 4.19 21.54
N ILE A 172 22.57 2.91 21.26
CA ILE A 172 23.46 2.08 20.44
C ILE A 172 23.62 2.67 19.04
N THR A 173 24.88 2.71 18.57
CA THR A 173 25.19 3.16 17.22
C THR A 173 24.59 2.19 16.21
N THR A 174 23.78 2.71 15.28
CA THR A 174 23.03 1.86 14.35
C THR A 174 23.45 2.15 12.90
N LEU A 175 23.81 1.09 12.18
CA LEU A 175 24.12 1.14 10.75
C LEU A 175 22.94 0.55 9.95
N VAL A 176 22.31 1.38 9.13
CA VAL A 176 21.18 1.00 8.25
C VAL A 176 21.71 0.69 6.85
N LEU A 177 21.66 -0.56 6.46
CA LEU A 177 22.06 -1.04 5.14
C LEU A 177 20.84 -1.26 4.23
N GLY A 178 21.01 -1.04 2.95
CA GLY A 178 19.96 -1.30 1.95
C GLY A 178 20.21 -0.54 0.65
N ALA A 179 19.65 -1.03 -0.45
CA ALA A 179 19.79 -0.40 -1.75
C ALA A 179 19.25 1.06 -1.76
N SER A 180 19.62 1.83 -2.79
CA SER A 180 19.09 3.19 -2.93
C SER A 180 17.57 3.17 -3.07
N GLY A 181 16.88 4.09 -2.39
CA GLY A 181 15.41 4.23 -2.46
C GLY A 181 14.60 3.22 -1.65
N THR A 182 15.22 2.39 -0.79
CA THR A 182 14.50 1.41 0.06
C THR A 182 13.81 2.00 1.29
N GLY A 183 14.13 3.27 1.66
CA GLY A 183 13.54 3.94 2.82
C GLY A 183 14.44 3.99 4.06
N LYS A 184 15.78 3.90 3.93
CA LYS A 184 16.76 3.99 5.03
C LYS A 184 16.58 5.23 5.90
N GLU A 185 16.26 6.38 5.29
CA GLU A 185 16.00 7.62 6.03
C GLU A 185 14.76 7.52 6.93
N LEU A 186 13.70 6.85 6.48
CA LEU A 186 12.50 6.63 7.30
C LEU A 186 12.83 5.74 8.51
N CYS A 187 13.68 4.74 8.35
CA CYS A 187 14.16 3.91 9.47
C CYS A 187 14.96 4.74 10.48
N ALA A 188 15.85 5.64 10.01
CA ALA A 188 16.60 6.52 10.89
C ALA A 188 15.70 7.53 11.63
N ARG A 189 14.69 8.08 10.96
CA ARG A 189 13.67 8.95 11.60
C ARG A 189 12.87 8.19 12.65
N ALA A 190 12.45 6.97 12.37
CA ALA A 190 11.72 6.13 13.32
C ALA A 190 12.58 5.80 14.55
N LEU A 191 13.86 5.48 14.38
CA LEU A 191 14.81 5.29 15.48
C LEU A 191 14.91 6.51 16.39
N HIS A 192 14.87 7.72 15.83
CA HIS A 192 14.89 8.96 16.60
C HIS A 192 13.53 9.21 17.30
N GLU A 193 12.42 9.12 16.57
CA GLU A 193 11.08 9.42 17.08
C GLU A 193 10.64 8.47 18.22
N LEU A 194 11.12 7.22 18.22
CA LEU A 194 10.85 6.25 19.29
C LEU A 194 11.89 6.26 20.42
N SER A 195 12.89 7.12 20.33
CA SER A 195 13.95 7.21 21.35
C SER A 195 13.59 8.19 22.48
N PRO A 196 14.28 8.12 23.63
CA PRO A 196 14.20 9.15 24.67
C PRO A 196 14.61 10.55 24.16
N ARG A 197 15.28 10.63 23.00
CA ARG A 197 15.75 11.87 22.38
C ARG A 197 14.76 12.44 21.34
N ALA A 198 13.56 11.92 21.23
CA ALA A 198 12.53 12.32 20.23
C ALA A 198 12.19 13.83 20.27
N ASN A 199 12.30 14.46 21.41
CA ASN A 199 12.03 15.90 21.59
C ASN A 199 13.25 16.80 21.32
N HIS A 200 14.40 16.21 20.98
CA HIS A 200 15.63 16.91 20.63
C HIS A 200 15.86 16.94 19.12
N ALA A 201 16.94 17.59 18.69
CA ALA A 201 17.22 17.74 17.27
C ALA A 201 17.59 16.41 16.59
N LEU A 202 17.03 16.15 15.42
CA LEU A 202 17.53 15.17 14.46
C LEU A 202 18.31 15.92 13.38
N MET A 203 19.65 15.84 13.43
CA MET A 203 20.52 16.43 12.42
C MET A 203 20.83 15.41 11.34
N VAL A 204 20.52 15.75 10.08
CA VAL A 204 20.74 14.88 8.92
C VAL A 204 21.88 15.47 8.08
N ILE A 205 22.84 14.63 7.72
CA ILE A 205 23.94 14.96 6.79
C ILE A 205 24.01 13.84 5.75
N ASN A 206 23.93 14.22 4.48
CA ASN A 206 24.22 13.32 3.38
C ASN A 206 25.67 13.51 2.93
N CYS A 207 26.50 12.50 3.18
CA CYS A 207 27.95 12.57 2.90
C CYS A 207 28.26 12.61 1.40
N ALA A 208 27.37 12.08 0.55
CA ALA A 208 27.55 12.10 -0.90
C ALA A 208 27.13 13.44 -1.55
N ALA A 209 26.24 14.19 -0.90
CA ALA A 209 25.69 15.43 -1.47
C ALA A 209 26.56 16.66 -1.23
N ILE A 210 27.51 16.60 -0.28
CA ILE A 210 28.36 17.74 0.13
C ILE A 210 29.78 17.51 -0.42
N PRO A 211 30.37 18.51 -1.09
CA PRO A 211 31.76 18.41 -1.53
C PRO A 211 32.71 18.11 -0.36
N PRO A 212 33.76 17.27 -0.52
CA PRO A 212 34.66 16.84 0.57
C PRO A 212 35.26 17.97 1.41
N ASN A 213 35.65 19.06 0.78
CA ASN A 213 36.22 20.24 1.43
C ASN A 213 35.23 21.03 2.30
N LEU A 214 33.92 20.91 2.01
CA LEU A 214 32.89 21.55 2.81
C LEU A 214 32.33 20.61 3.88
N LEU A 215 32.37 19.30 3.64
CA LEU A 215 31.80 18.29 4.54
C LEU A 215 32.46 18.36 5.93
N GLU A 216 33.77 18.59 6.00
CA GLU A 216 34.48 18.76 7.26
C GLU A 216 33.95 19.96 8.06
N SER A 217 33.82 21.12 7.41
CA SER A 217 33.29 22.34 8.04
C SER A 217 31.83 22.23 8.45
N GLU A 218 31.00 21.50 7.68
CA GLU A 218 29.63 21.22 8.05
C GLU A 218 29.51 20.28 9.25
N LEU A 219 30.35 19.24 9.32
CA LEU A 219 30.33 18.26 10.43
C LEU A 219 30.85 18.89 11.73
N PHE A 220 32.08 19.44 11.71
CA PHE A 220 32.82 19.83 12.91
C PHE A 220 32.75 21.33 13.22
N GLY A 221 32.31 22.15 12.24
CA GLY A 221 32.36 23.61 12.40
C GLY A 221 33.75 24.19 12.28
N TYR A 222 33.88 25.50 12.42
CA TYR A 222 35.17 26.21 12.29
C TYR A 222 35.26 27.44 13.17
N GLU A 223 36.48 27.78 13.57
CA GLU A 223 36.80 29.01 14.24
C GLU A 223 37.02 30.16 13.25
N LYS A 224 36.88 31.40 13.73
CA LYS A 224 37.18 32.59 12.93
C LYS A 224 38.62 32.53 12.43
N GLY A 225 38.83 32.69 11.11
CA GLY A 225 40.15 32.66 10.48
C GLY A 225 40.70 31.28 10.15
N ALA A 226 39.93 30.22 10.31
CA ALA A 226 40.32 28.83 10.01
C ALA A 226 40.67 28.60 8.52
N PHE A 227 40.05 29.34 7.63
CA PHE A 227 40.33 29.35 6.19
C PHE A 227 39.89 30.68 5.55
N THR A 228 40.26 30.91 4.30
CA THR A 228 39.85 32.10 3.53
C THR A 228 38.32 32.16 3.40
N GLY A 229 37.69 33.15 4.05
CA GLY A 229 36.22 33.28 4.12
C GLY A 229 35.61 32.93 5.48
N ALA A 230 36.37 32.41 6.45
CA ALA A 230 35.90 32.15 7.81
C ALA A 230 35.85 33.47 8.63
N VAL A 231 34.87 34.33 8.32
CA VAL A 231 34.71 35.65 8.93
C VAL A 231 34.27 35.58 10.40
N LYS A 232 33.47 34.55 10.75
CA LYS A 232 32.95 34.31 12.11
C LYS A 232 33.11 32.84 12.48
N GLN A 233 33.13 32.57 13.77
CA GLN A 233 32.99 31.21 14.31
C GLN A 233 31.65 30.62 13.93
N THR A 234 31.62 29.35 13.51
CA THR A 234 30.40 28.64 13.14
C THR A 234 30.43 27.23 13.74
N PRO A 235 29.44 26.87 14.58
CA PRO A 235 29.29 25.51 15.08
C PRO A 235 28.96 24.51 13.97
N GLY A 236 29.45 23.27 14.13
CA GLY A 236 29.15 22.17 13.21
C GLY A 236 27.83 21.46 13.51
N LYS A 237 27.39 20.62 12.59
CA LYS A 237 26.15 19.82 12.75
C LYS A 237 26.21 18.86 13.94
N ILE A 238 27.39 18.38 14.31
CA ILE A 238 27.59 17.53 15.49
C ILE A 238 27.27 18.33 16.77
N GLU A 239 27.70 19.59 16.88
CA GLU A 239 27.33 20.47 17.99
C GLU A 239 25.82 20.75 18.05
N TYR A 240 25.19 20.99 16.88
CA TYR A 240 23.73 21.20 16.80
C TYR A 240 22.93 19.94 17.15
N ALA A 241 23.53 18.76 17.03
CA ALA A 241 22.92 17.49 17.40
C ALA A 241 23.02 17.15 18.89
N ASP A 242 23.67 18.03 19.70
CA ASP A 242 23.85 17.76 21.14
C ASP A 242 22.52 17.44 21.84
N LYS A 243 22.52 16.38 22.68
CA LYS A 243 21.35 15.75 23.31
C LYS A 243 20.38 15.08 22.35
N GLY A 244 20.55 15.22 21.05
CA GLY A 244 19.72 14.70 19.99
C GLY A 244 20.32 13.48 19.26
N THR A 245 20.05 13.41 17.96
CA THR A 245 20.53 12.34 17.07
C THR A 245 21.19 12.94 15.83
N LEU A 246 22.34 12.41 15.47
CA LEU A 246 23.03 12.67 14.19
C LEU A 246 22.78 11.49 13.25
N PHE A 247 22.19 11.77 12.09
CA PHE A 247 22.03 10.83 11.02
C PHE A 247 23.00 11.12 9.89
N LEU A 248 23.92 10.19 9.65
CA LEU A 248 24.93 10.25 8.57
C LEU A 248 24.45 9.35 7.43
N ASP A 249 23.82 9.95 6.42
CA ASP A 249 23.41 9.24 5.22
C ASP A 249 24.58 9.09 4.25
N GLU A 250 24.62 7.96 3.55
CA GLU A 250 25.67 7.56 2.62
C GLU A 250 27.08 7.65 3.25
N ILE A 251 27.23 7.06 4.47
CA ILE A 251 28.51 7.05 5.21
C ILE A 251 29.65 6.39 4.41
N GLY A 252 29.35 5.49 3.47
CA GLY A 252 30.33 4.87 2.58
C GLY A 252 30.99 5.84 1.59
N ASP A 253 30.48 7.08 1.49
CA ASP A 253 31.06 8.16 0.68
C ASP A 253 31.90 9.15 1.51
N LEU A 254 32.05 8.89 2.83
CA LEU A 254 32.89 9.75 3.70
C LEU A 254 34.34 9.69 3.26
N PRO A 255 34.97 10.83 2.95
CA PRO A 255 36.40 10.90 2.57
C PRO A 255 37.31 10.25 3.61
N MET A 256 38.34 9.54 3.16
CA MET A 256 39.33 8.87 4.04
C MET A 256 39.94 9.78 5.08
N GLU A 257 40.16 11.04 4.73
CA GLU A 257 40.76 12.06 5.63
C GLU A 257 39.87 12.42 6.81
N LEU A 258 38.54 12.28 6.65
CA LEU A 258 37.54 12.60 7.69
C LEU A 258 37.24 11.41 8.60
N GLN A 259 37.51 10.19 8.15
CA GLN A 259 37.20 8.96 8.90
C GLN A 259 37.89 8.89 10.25
N PRO A 260 39.19 9.27 10.40
CA PRO A 260 39.86 9.32 11.71
C PRO A 260 39.23 10.36 12.67
N LYS A 261 38.78 11.51 12.16
CA LYS A 261 38.13 12.54 12.98
C LYS A 261 36.76 12.08 13.48
N LEU A 262 36.00 11.43 12.60
CA LEU A 262 34.72 10.82 12.96
C LEU A 262 34.91 9.70 13.98
N LEU A 263 35.92 8.84 13.80
CA LEU A 263 36.24 7.77 14.75
C LEU A 263 36.60 8.34 16.15
N ARG A 264 37.43 9.38 16.23
CA ARG A 264 37.72 10.03 17.49
C ARG A 264 36.46 10.56 18.17
N PHE A 265 35.61 11.25 17.44
CA PHE A 265 34.30 11.70 17.97
C PHE A 265 33.43 10.55 18.51
N LEU A 266 33.36 9.44 17.78
CA LEU A 266 32.57 8.27 18.22
C LEU A 266 33.14 7.62 19.50
N GLN A 267 34.46 7.67 19.70
CA GLN A 267 35.14 7.07 20.85
C GLN A 267 35.15 7.98 22.08
N GLU A 268 35.55 9.25 21.89
CA GLU A 268 35.82 10.18 22.98
C GLU A 268 34.62 11.09 23.30
N ARG A 269 33.63 11.16 22.42
CA ARG A 269 32.46 12.04 22.54
C ARG A 269 32.83 13.51 22.66
N VAL A 270 33.96 13.91 22.06
CA VAL A 270 34.42 15.27 21.93
C VAL A 270 34.70 15.61 20.47
N ILE A 271 34.55 16.86 20.12
CA ILE A 271 34.94 17.41 18.82
C ILE A 271 35.85 18.61 18.98
N GLU A 272 36.61 18.89 17.93
CA GLU A 272 37.36 20.11 17.77
C GLU A 272 36.94 20.80 16.48
N ARG A 273 36.70 22.11 16.52
CA ARG A 273 36.44 22.91 15.32
C ARG A 273 37.66 23.07 14.46
N ILE A 274 37.49 23.21 13.16
CA ILE A 274 38.59 23.49 12.23
C ILE A 274 39.28 24.80 12.65
N GLY A 275 40.59 24.75 12.74
CA GLY A 275 41.41 25.89 13.22
C GLY A 275 41.38 26.13 14.73
N GLY A 276 40.58 25.35 15.48
CA GLY A 276 40.54 25.38 16.95
C GLY A 276 41.38 24.28 17.59
N ARG A 277 41.58 24.39 18.92
CA ARG A 277 42.23 23.38 19.77
C ARG A 277 41.41 23.06 21.02
N LYS A 278 40.21 23.64 21.10
CA LYS A 278 39.33 23.44 22.24
C LYS A 278 38.48 22.18 22.01
N GLU A 279 38.59 21.24 22.92
CA GLU A 279 37.70 20.08 22.96
C GLU A 279 36.30 20.52 23.45
N ILE A 280 35.30 20.12 22.72
CA ILE A 280 33.90 20.41 22.98
C ILE A 280 33.19 19.06 23.19
N PRO A 281 32.79 18.75 24.45
CA PRO A 281 32.06 17.53 24.72
C PRO A 281 30.64 17.60 24.11
N VAL A 282 30.19 16.51 23.53
CA VAL A 282 28.85 16.38 22.89
C VAL A 282 28.25 15.02 23.19
N ASP A 283 26.99 15.03 23.52
CA ASP A 283 26.21 13.82 23.81
C ASP A 283 25.19 13.58 22.69
N VAL A 284 25.57 12.78 21.70
CA VAL A 284 24.78 12.56 20.46
C VAL A 284 24.60 11.08 20.18
N ARG A 285 23.36 10.66 19.91
CA ARG A 285 23.09 9.34 19.33
C ARG A 285 23.47 9.34 17.86
N ILE A 286 24.11 8.27 17.39
CA ILE A 286 24.58 8.15 16.01
C ILE A 286 23.77 7.09 15.26
N VAL A 287 23.25 7.45 14.08
CA VAL A 287 22.67 6.55 13.10
C VAL A 287 23.38 6.79 11.77
N CYS A 288 23.85 5.73 11.14
CA CYS A 288 24.52 5.78 9.83
C CYS A 288 23.69 5.01 8.81
N ALA A 289 23.72 5.42 7.54
CA ALA A 289 23.12 4.65 6.44
C ALA A 289 24.05 4.61 5.24
N THR A 290 23.99 3.53 4.46
CA THR A 290 24.66 3.44 3.16
C THR A 290 24.03 2.36 2.29
N HIS A 291 24.16 2.53 0.97
CA HIS A 291 23.85 1.50 -0.01
C HIS A 291 25.09 0.73 -0.46
N ARG A 292 26.28 1.19 -0.06
CA ARG A 292 27.57 0.58 -0.46
C ARG A 292 27.92 -0.61 0.44
N ASN A 293 28.61 -1.59 -0.14
CA ASN A 293 29.24 -2.67 0.62
C ASN A 293 30.51 -2.13 1.31
N LEU A 294 30.42 -1.83 2.61
CA LEU A 294 31.54 -1.30 3.38
C LEU A 294 32.72 -2.27 3.47
N LYS A 295 32.47 -3.59 3.50
CA LYS A 295 33.55 -4.61 3.50
C LYS A 295 34.38 -4.56 2.22
N ASP A 296 33.74 -4.34 1.08
CA ASP A 296 34.43 -4.15 -0.20
C ASP A 296 35.23 -2.84 -0.22
N LEU A 297 34.72 -1.78 0.40
CA LEU A 297 35.45 -0.52 0.53
C LEU A 297 36.68 -0.67 1.44
N ILE A 298 36.57 -1.45 2.53
CA ILE A 298 37.71 -1.75 3.43
C ILE A 298 38.80 -2.50 2.66
N SER A 299 38.42 -3.54 1.89
CA SER A 299 39.39 -4.32 1.09
C SER A 299 40.14 -3.47 0.05
N LYS A 300 39.48 -2.41 -0.45
CA LYS A 300 40.05 -1.46 -1.41
C LYS A 300 40.81 -0.29 -0.73
N GLY A 301 40.89 -0.24 0.60
CA GLY A 301 41.51 0.84 1.35
C GLY A 301 40.78 2.18 1.25
N LEU A 302 39.49 2.17 0.94
CA LEU A 302 38.63 3.35 0.80
C LEU A 302 37.76 3.61 2.06
N PHE A 303 37.73 2.66 2.99
CA PHE A 303 37.04 2.78 4.26
C PHE A 303 37.87 2.10 5.36
N ARG A 304 37.91 2.69 6.55
CA ARG A 304 38.70 2.17 7.68
C ARG A 304 37.92 1.05 8.39
N GLU A 305 38.61 -0.03 8.71
CA GLU A 305 38.07 -1.15 9.43
C GLU A 305 37.66 -0.82 10.86
N ASP A 306 38.46 0.01 11.56
CA ASP A 306 38.18 0.45 12.92
C ASP A 306 36.92 1.32 13.01
N LEU A 307 36.67 2.18 12.03
CA LEU A 307 35.47 2.97 11.93
C LEU A 307 34.26 2.07 11.67
N TYR A 308 34.39 1.05 10.77
CA TYR A 308 33.32 0.10 10.49
C TYR A 308 32.81 -0.58 11.76
N TYR A 309 33.71 -1.14 12.58
CA TYR A 309 33.29 -1.80 13.82
C TYR A 309 32.64 -0.83 14.81
N ARG A 310 33.00 0.44 14.81
CA ARG A 310 32.41 1.43 15.70
C ARG A 310 31.02 1.90 15.27
N ILE A 311 30.73 1.93 13.96
CA ILE A 311 29.39 2.31 13.45
C ILE A 311 28.43 1.12 13.30
N SER A 312 28.93 -0.11 13.28
CA SER A 312 28.15 -1.34 13.08
C SER A 312 27.86 -2.10 14.38
N GLU A 313 27.74 -1.40 15.52
CA GLU A 313 27.33 -2.02 16.77
C GLU A 313 25.97 -2.72 16.66
N MET A 314 25.05 -2.11 15.91
CA MET A 314 23.79 -2.72 15.48
C MET A 314 23.61 -2.49 13.97
N VAL A 315 23.28 -3.54 13.24
CA VAL A 315 23.02 -3.47 11.80
C VAL A 315 21.55 -3.73 11.52
N LEU A 316 20.93 -2.87 10.71
CA LEU A 316 19.59 -3.00 10.18
C LEU A 316 19.66 -3.16 8.67
N ASP A 317 19.28 -4.33 8.16
CA ASP A 317 19.22 -4.59 6.72
C ASP A 317 17.79 -4.29 6.22
N VAL A 318 17.67 -3.25 5.39
CA VAL A 318 16.38 -2.85 4.80
C VAL A 318 16.22 -3.58 3.46
N PRO A 319 15.23 -4.49 3.31
CA PRO A 319 15.06 -5.30 2.11
C PRO A 319 14.71 -4.45 0.89
N MET A 320 15.03 -4.95 -0.31
CA MET A 320 14.61 -4.34 -1.57
C MET A 320 13.09 -4.46 -1.76
N LEU A 321 12.51 -3.60 -2.59
CA LEU A 321 11.06 -3.59 -2.79
C LEU A 321 10.53 -4.89 -3.40
N ASN A 322 11.28 -5.52 -4.30
CA ASN A 322 10.93 -6.81 -4.89
C ASN A 322 11.01 -8.00 -3.90
N GLU A 323 11.68 -7.83 -2.76
CA GLU A 323 11.73 -8.81 -1.66
C GLU A 323 10.58 -8.61 -0.65
N ARG A 324 9.77 -7.55 -0.82
CA ARG A 324 8.65 -7.18 0.06
C ARG A 324 7.33 -7.60 -0.55
N GLU A 325 6.95 -8.84 -0.34
CA GLU A 325 5.69 -9.38 -0.86
C GLU A 325 4.48 -8.56 -0.36
N GLY A 326 3.65 -8.10 -1.29
CA GLY A 326 2.45 -7.31 -1.02
C GLY A 326 2.67 -5.80 -0.80
N ASP A 327 3.90 -5.33 -0.57
CA ASP A 327 4.18 -3.91 -0.32
C ASP A 327 4.05 -3.05 -1.58
N ILE A 328 4.31 -3.59 -2.77
CA ILE A 328 4.28 -2.83 -4.02
C ILE A 328 2.90 -2.17 -4.22
N LEU A 329 1.83 -2.95 -4.21
CA LEU A 329 0.47 -2.44 -4.40
C LEU A 329 -0.01 -1.60 -3.20
N LEU A 330 0.41 -1.96 -1.98
CA LEU A 330 0.08 -1.22 -0.76
C LEU A 330 0.68 0.20 -0.80
N LEU A 331 1.96 0.32 -1.10
CA LEU A 331 2.66 1.59 -1.26
C LEU A 331 2.12 2.39 -2.44
N ALA A 332 1.90 1.75 -3.60
CA ALA A 332 1.32 2.39 -4.77
C ALA A 332 -0.04 3.02 -4.45
N LYS A 333 -0.93 2.31 -3.73
CA LYS A 333 -2.23 2.83 -3.31
C LYS A 333 -2.10 4.02 -2.36
N SER A 334 -1.15 3.98 -1.43
CA SER A 334 -0.87 5.09 -0.53
C SER A 334 -0.40 6.34 -1.29
N PHE A 335 0.55 6.16 -2.22
CA PHE A 335 1.04 7.26 -3.07
C PHE A 335 -0.05 7.79 -4.01
N LEU A 336 -0.89 6.92 -4.59
CA LEU A 336 -2.04 7.34 -5.38
C LEU A 336 -2.93 8.31 -4.58
N ASN A 337 -3.31 7.91 -3.36
CA ASN A 337 -4.17 8.73 -2.50
C ASN A 337 -3.50 10.06 -2.13
N GLN A 338 -2.20 10.06 -1.82
CA GLN A 338 -1.42 11.24 -1.51
C GLN A 338 -1.38 12.21 -2.68
N TRP A 339 -0.95 11.75 -3.85
CA TRP A 339 -0.75 12.60 -5.02
C TRP A 339 -2.07 13.05 -5.66
N THR A 340 -3.11 12.21 -5.60
CA THR A 340 -4.47 12.61 -6.04
C THR A 340 -4.97 13.80 -5.22
N LYS A 341 -4.77 13.77 -3.91
CA LYS A 341 -5.16 14.87 -3.02
C LYS A 341 -4.30 16.13 -3.27
N GLU A 342 -2.98 15.97 -3.45
CA GLU A 342 -2.06 17.08 -3.64
C GLU A 342 -2.27 17.80 -4.97
N TYR A 343 -2.48 17.04 -6.05
CA TYR A 343 -2.70 17.61 -7.39
C TYR A 343 -4.17 17.80 -7.76
N SER A 344 -5.11 17.54 -6.85
CA SER A 344 -6.57 17.61 -7.12
C SER A 344 -6.95 16.80 -8.37
N SER A 345 -6.28 15.66 -8.60
CA SER A 345 -6.51 14.79 -9.74
C SER A 345 -7.81 14.00 -9.58
N SER A 346 -8.43 13.61 -10.69
CA SER A 346 -9.58 12.69 -10.72
C SER A 346 -9.20 11.20 -10.56
N ALA A 347 -7.91 10.85 -10.59
CA ALA A 347 -7.41 9.50 -10.48
C ALA A 347 -7.79 8.86 -9.13
N LYS A 348 -8.43 7.68 -9.14
CA LYS A 348 -8.90 6.99 -7.93
C LYS A 348 -8.38 5.57 -7.79
N TYR A 349 -8.05 4.91 -8.89
CA TYR A 349 -7.62 3.51 -8.89
C TYR A 349 -6.67 3.22 -10.07
N PHE A 350 -5.95 2.11 -9.96
CA PHE A 350 -5.10 1.59 -11.03
C PHE A 350 -5.89 0.63 -11.93
N SER A 351 -5.57 0.56 -13.21
CA SER A 351 -6.10 -0.48 -14.09
C SER A 351 -5.56 -1.87 -13.67
N ALA A 352 -6.25 -2.94 -14.08
CA ALA A 352 -5.79 -4.31 -13.82
C ALA A 352 -4.41 -4.57 -14.44
N GLU A 353 -4.18 -4.04 -15.66
CA GLU A 353 -2.91 -4.12 -16.37
C GLU A 353 -1.81 -3.35 -15.64
N ALA A 354 -2.13 -2.17 -15.06
CA ALA A 354 -1.19 -1.40 -14.27
C ALA A 354 -0.77 -2.13 -12.99
N MET A 355 -1.72 -2.77 -12.30
CA MET A 355 -1.42 -3.57 -11.11
C MET A 355 -0.53 -4.77 -11.44
N ALA A 356 -0.87 -5.53 -12.49
CA ALA A 356 -0.06 -6.66 -12.93
C ALA A 356 1.35 -6.23 -13.38
N ALA A 357 1.46 -5.09 -14.08
CA ALA A 357 2.75 -4.54 -14.51
C ALA A 357 3.60 -4.09 -13.31
N MET A 358 3.00 -3.51 -12.27
CA MET A 358 3.70 -3.13 -11.04
C MET A 358 4.24 -4.34 -10.29
N GLU A 359 3.48 -5.44 -10.20
CA GLU A 359 3.92 -6.67 -9.53
C GLU A 359 5.02 -7.41 -10.32
N ALA A 360 5.01 -7.31 -11.65
CA ALA A 360 5.99 -7.97 -12.52
C ALA A 360 7.30 -7.18 -12.67
N PHE A 361 7.37 -5.93 -12.24
CA PHE A 361 8.55 -5.07 -12.43
C PHE A 361 9.54 -5.22 -11.26
N ASP A 362 10.84 -5.21 -11.55
CA ASP A 362 11.92 -5.48 -10.57
C ASP A 362 12.24 -4.32 -9.61
N TRP A 363 11.75 -3.14 -9.89
CA TRP A 363 11.94 -1.92 -9.09
C TRP A 363 13.41 -1.63 -8.70
N PRO A 364 14.33 -1.44 -9.65
CA PRO A 364 15.74 -1.15 -9.35
C PRO A 364 15.93 0.11 -8.52
N GLY A 365 15.06 1.11 -8.64
CA GLY A 365 15.03 2.32 -7.81
C GLY A 365 14.16 2.20 -6.56
N ASN A 366 13.66 0.99 -6.25
CA ASN A 366 12.87 0.67 -5.07
C ASN A 366 11.66 1.60 -4.86
N VAL A 367 11.38 1.97 -3.61
CA VAL A 367 10.21 2.80 -3.23
C VAL A 367 10.27 4.19 -3.87
N ARG A 368 11.46 4.77 -4.03
CA ARG A 368 11.63 6.09 -4.68
C ARG A 368 11.21 6.05 -6.16
N GLU A 369 11.52 4.97 -6.86
CA GLU A 369 11.07 4.79 -8.26
C GLU A 369 9.56 4.56 -8.32
N LEU A 370 9.01 3.70 -7.45
CA LEU A 370 7.59 3.46 -7.36
C LEU A 370 6.82 4.77 -7.13
N GLU A 371 7.23 5.55 -6.15
CA GLU A 371 6.64 6.85 -5.82
C GLU A 371 6.65 7.80 -7.03
N SER A 372 7.81 7.92 -7.70
CA SER A 372 7.97 8.78 -8.87
C SER A 372 7.07 8.36 -10.03
N ARG A 373 6.96 7.05 -10.32
CA ARG A 373 6.10 6.52 -11.38
C ARG A 373 4.62 6.68 -11.06
N VAL A 374 4.20 6.44 -9.80
CA VAL A 374 2.81 6.67 -9.37
C VAL A 374 2.46 8.16 -9.46
N LYS A 375 3.34 9.05 -9.00
CA LYS A 375 3.16 10.50 -9.12
C LYS A 375 2.93 10.91 -10.57
N ARG A 376 3.79 10.44 -11.49
CA ARG A 376 3.62 10.66 -12.93
C ARG A 376 2.28 10.12 -13.43
N GLY A 377 1.92 8.89 -13.07
CA GLY A 377 0.66 8.27 -13.47
C GLY A 377 -0.57 9.06 -13.04
N VAL A 378 -0.55 9.65 -11.84
CA VAL A 378 -1.63 10.52 -11.33
C VAL A 378 -1.72 11.82 -12.11
N ILE A 379 -0.58 12.43 -12.45
CA ILE A 379 -0.53 13.69 -13.23
C ILE A 379 -0.99 13.48 -14.67
N MET A 380 -0.65 12.33 -15.27
CA MET A 380 -0.96 11.99 -16.66
C MET A 380 -2.31 11.28 -16.86
N ALA A 381 -3.07 11.09 -15.79
CA ALA A 381 -4.37 10.40 -15.88
C ALA A 381 -5.44 11.33 -16.47
N ASP A 382 -6.04 10.93 -17.60
CA ASP A 382 -7.16 11.64 -18.24
C ASP A 382 -8.53 11.38 -17.60
N GLY A 383 -8.58 10.66 -16.46
CA GLY A 383 -9.82 10.28 -15.78
C GLY A 383 -9.59 9.67 -14.41
N SER A 384 -10.49 8.77 -13.99
CA SER A 384 -10.40 8.14 -12.65
C SER A 384 -9.40 6.98 -12.55
N GLN A 385 -8.79 6.57 -13.66
CA GLN A 385 -7.95 5.38 -13.75
C GLN A 385 -6.52 5.71 -14.15
N VAL A 386 -5.54 5.14 -13.44
CA VAL A 386 -4.12 5.19 -13.79
C VAL A 386 -3.76 3.92 -14.57
N THR A 387 -3.22 4.08 -15.78
CA THR A 387 -2.86 2.97 -16.69
C THR A 387 -1.39 2.57 -16.55
N ALA A 388 -1.01 1.39 -17.07
CA ALA A 388 0.39 0.94 -17.13
C ALA A 388 1.27 1.89 -17.97
N GLU A 389 0.73 2.48 -19.04
CA GLU A 389 1.41 3.48 -19.86
C GLU A 389 1.67 4.77 -19.06
N GLY A 390 0.67 5.24 -18.29
CA GLY A 390 0.81 6.40 -17.40
C GLY A 390 1.92 6.21 -16.38
N LEU A 391 2.11 4.99 -15.87
CA LEU A 391 3.20 4.60 -14.97
C LEU A 391 4.55 4.39 -15.70
N ASN A 392 4.57 4.42 -17.01
CA ASN A 392 5.73 4.03 -17.83
C ASN A 392 6.21 2.59 -17.50
N LEU A 393 5.24 1.68 -17.30
CA LEU A 393 5.42 0.25 -17.09
C LEU A 393 4.85 -0.50 -18.29
N ALA A 394 5.11 -0.05 -19.52
CA ALA A 394 4.71 -0.79 -20.70
C ALA A 394 5.28 -2.21 -20.63
N SER A 395 4.42 -3.19 -20.90
CA SER A 395 4.76 -4.60 -20.83
C SER A 395 6.08 -4.88 -21.58
N SER A 396 6.94 -5.70 -20.99
CA SER A 396 8.19 -6.18 -21.57
C SER A 396 8.02 -6.97 -22.88
N ASP A 397 6.82 -7.09 -23.40
CA ASP A 397 6.51 -7.56 -24.75
C ASP A 397 6.76 -6.51 -25.84
N ASP A 398 6.92 -5.23 -25.47
CA ASP A 398 7.45 -4.20 -26.34
C ASP A 398 8.99 -4.05 -26.21
N LYS A 399 9.73 -5.14 -26.30
CA LYS A 399 11.04 -5.04 -26.95
C LYS A 399 10.74 -4.37 -28.29
N PRO A 400 11.42 -3.26 -28.67
CA PRO A 400 11.21 -2.66 -29.96
C PRO A 400 11.40 -3.80 -30.97
N LYS A 401 10.28 -4.33 -31.48
CA LYS A 401 10.33 -5.21 -32.64
C LYS A 401 11.17 -4.44 -33.64
N PRO A 402 12.24 -5.04 -34.21
CA PRO A 402 13.07 -4.33 -35.14
C PRO A 402 12.12 -3.63 -36.08
N LEU A 403 12.27 -2.31 -36.21
CA LEU A 403 11.42 -1.43 -37.03
C LEU A 403 11.62 -1.89 -38.50
N SER A 404 11.04 -3.05 -38.84
CA SER A 404 10.92 -3.44 -40.23
C SER A 404 9.89 -2.50 -40.82
N LEU A 405 10.31 -1.66 -41.76
CA LEU A 405 9.43 -0.79 -42.55
C LEU A 405 8.20 -1.54 -43.05
N LYS A 406 8.33 -2.83 -43.32
CA LYS A 406 7.22 -3.72 -43.70
C LYS A 406 6.15 -3.83 -42.58
N VAL A 407 6.55 -4.06 -41.33
CA VAL A 407 5.62 -4.21 -40.18
C VAL A 407 4.91 -2.89 -39.87
N VAL A 408 5.64 -1.76 -39.90
CA VAL A 408 5.07 -0.42 -39.66
C VAL A 408 4.08 -0.06 -40.77
N ARG A 409 4.43 -0.36 -42.03
CA ARG A 409 3.57 -0.11 -43.17
C ARG A 409 2.29 -0.96 -43.11
N GLU A 410 2.40 -2.26 -42.79
CA GLU A 410 1.26 -3.16 -42.62
C GLU A 410 0.31 -2.72 -41.48
N ALA A 411 0.85 -2.28 -40.37
CA ALA A 411 0.05 -1.74 -39.26
C ALA A 411 -0.70 -0.47 -39.65
N ALA A 412 -0.04 0.46 -40.37
CA ALA A 412 -0.65 1.69 -40.85
C ALA A 412 -1.72 1.41 -41.93
N GLU A 413 -1.46 0.48 -42.87
CA GLU A 413 -2.43 0.03 -43.88
C GLU A 413 -3.67 -0.58 -43.22
N ASN A 414 -3.51 -1.47 -42.24
CA ASN A 414 -4.59 -2.12 -41.51
C ASN A 414 -5.47 -1.11 -40.78
N THR A 415 -4.86 -0.14 -40.11
CA THR A 415 -5.59 0.93 -39.39
C THR A 415 -6.40 1.81 -40.34
N ALA A 416 -5.80 2.19 -41.47
CA ALA A 416 -6.48 3.00 -42.49
C ALA A 416 -7.67 2.26 -43.12
N VAL A 417 -7.48 0.99 -43.47
CA VAL A 417 -8.56 0.14 -44.03
C VAL A 417 -9.70 -0.06 -43.03
N ALA A 418 -9.40 -0.39 -41.78
CA ALA A 418 -10.44 -0.57 -40.73
C ALA A 418 -11.28 0.70 -40.55
N ARG A 419 -10.62 1.88 -40.55
CA ARG A 419 -11.29 3.19 -40.43
C ARG A 419 -12.16 3.49 -41.63
N ALA A 420 -11.67 3.27 -42.86
CA ALA A 420 -12.44 3.51 -44.07
C ALA A 420 -13.64 2.58 -44.23
N MET A 421 -13.49 1.31 -43.85
CA MET A 421 -14.60 0.34 -43.81
C MET A 421 -15.66 0.72 -42.77
N GLY A 422 -15.26 1.18 -41.57
CA GLY A 422 -16.18 1.66 -40.54
C GLY A 422 -16.94 2.92 -40.97
N GLN A 423 -16.29 3.87 -41.63
CA GLN A 423 -16.91 5.10 -42.08
C GLN A 423 -17.89 4.92 -43.25
N ASN A 424 -17.72 3.87 -44.05
CA ASN A 424 -18.54 3.58 -45.21
C ASN A 424 -19.46 2.34 -45.01
N ASN A 425 -19.80 2.03 -43.76
CA ASN A 425 -20.71 0.93 -43.37
C ASN A 425 -20.41 -0.42 -44.06
N GLY A 426 -19.16 -0.70 -44.30
CA GLY A 426 -18.72 -1.93 -44.96
C GLY A 426 -18.78 -1.89 -46.50
N ASN A 427 -19.12 -0.78 -47.14
CA ASN A 427 -19.14 -0.64 -48.58
C ASN A 427 -17.73 -0.58 -49.15
N ILE A 428 -17.29 -1.67 -49.73
CA ILE A 428 -15.92 -1.87 -50.29
C ILE A 428 -15.62 -0.85 -51.39
N SER A 429 -16.63 -0.47 -52.19
CA SER A 429 -16.44 0.48 -53.31
C SER A 429 -16.15 1.91 -52.83
N GLU A 430 -16.87 2.33 -51.83
CA GLU A 430 -16.71 3.66 -51.21
C GLU A 430 -15.44 3.71 -50.36
N ALA A 431 -15.13 2.64 -49.62
CA ALA A 431 -13.91 2.54 -48.85
C ALA A 431 -12.67 2.55 -49.76
N ALA A 432 -12.67 1.86 -50.92
CA ALA A 432 -11.58 1.88 -51.87
C ALA A 432 -11.36 3.30 -52.45
N ASN A 433 -12.44 3.99 -52.78
CA ASN A 433 -12.38 5.39 -53.25
C ASN A 433 -11.82 6.31 -52.14
N ALA A 434 -12.30 6.17 -50.91
CA ALA A 434 -11.83 6.99 -49.76
C ALA A 434 -10.35 6.75 -49.46
N LEU A 435 -9.82 5.57 -49.67
CA LEU A 435 -8.41 5.23 -49.51
C LEU A 435 -7.55 5.55 -50.74
N GLY A 436 -8.15 5.94 -51.88
CA GLY A 436 -7.40 6.19 -53.11
C GLY A 436 -6.78 4.93 -53.74
N VAL A 437 -7.36 3.75 -53.50
CA VAL A 437 -6.87 2.45 -54.00
C VAL A 437 -7.89 1.76 -54.90
N SER A 438 -7.43 0.85 -55.76
CA SER A 438 -8.34 0.02 -56.55
C SER A 438 -9.08 -1.01 -55.69
N ARG A 439 -10.32 -1.39 -56.03
CA ARG A 439 -11.06 -2.46 -55.35
C ARG A 439 -10.28 -3.76 -55.22
N PRO A 440 -9.57 -4.27 -56.27
CA PRO A 440 -8.75 -5.48 -56.15
C PRO A 440 -7.61 -5.33 -55.12
N THR A 441 -7.04 -4.14 -54.96
CA THR A 441 -6.03 -3.84 -53.96
C THR A 441 -6.61 -3.90 -52.54
N LEU A 442 -7.80 -3.31 -52.34
CA LEU A 442 -8.47 -3.37 -51.04
C LEU A 442 -8.86 -4.80 -50.67
N TYR A 443 -9.37 -5.59 -51.61
CA TYR A 443 -9.65 -7.03 -51.39
C TYR A 443 -8.44 -7.79 -50.89
N LYS A 444 -7.25 -7.62 -51.51
CA LYS A 444 -6.00 -8.27 -51.07
C LYS A 444 -5.59 -7.89 -49.66
N VAL A 445 -5.84 -6.65 -49.25
CA VAL A 445 -5.54 -6.19 -47.86
C VAL A 445 -6.54 -6.80 -46.89
N LEU A 446 -7.83 -6.82 -47.20
CA LEU A 446 -8.87 -7.41 -46.36
C LEU A 446 -8.69 -8.91 -46.16
N GLU A 447 -8.32 -9.65 -47.22
CA GLU A 447 -8.01 -11.09 -47.17
C GLU A 447 -6.80 -11.34 -46.25
N ARG A 448 -5.77 -10.52 -46.36
CA ARG A 448 -4.58 -10.57 -45.47
C ARG A 448 -4.93 -10.30 -44.01
N MET A 449 -5.94 -9.45 -43.75
CA MET A 449 -6.46 -9.16 -42.40
C MET A 449 -7.40 -10.25 -41.87
N GLY A 450 -7.72 -11.30 -42.66
CA GLY A 450 -8.61 -12.37 -42.25
C GLY A 450 -10.10 -12.00 -42.24
N ILE A 451 -10.48 -10.88 -42.82
CA ILE A 451 -11.87 -10.41 -42.89
C ILE A 451 -12.52 -11.06 -44.12
N LYS A 452 -13.43 -12.00 -43.89
CA LYS A 452 -14.25 -12.63 -44.98
C LYS A 452 -15.36 -11.67 -45.38
N HIS A 453 -15.59 -11.52 -46.70
CA HIS A 453 -16.66 -10.72 -47.33
C HIS A 453 -17.71 -11.60 -47.91
#